data_1fb6f4534e747e8658a669c7b3ca1cc8
#
_entry.id   1fb6f4534e747e8658a669c7b3ca1cc8
#
_cell.length_a   1.000
_cell.length_b   1.000
_cell.length_c   1.000
_cell.angle_alpha   90.00
_cell.angle_beta   90.00
_cell.angle_gamma   90.00
#
_symmetry.space_group_name_H-M   'P 1'
#
loop_
_entity.id
_entity.type
_entity.pdbx_description
1 polymer ?
#
loop_
_entity_poly.entity_id
_entity_poly.type
_entity_poly.pdbx_seq_one_letter_code
_entity_poly.pdbx_strand_id
1 'polypeptide(L)'
;MFGVLFEQTADGQRYIDWLLSGLGWTLALAFFGWWIAFGIGVIVGVGRTVQNRFFSILARLYVEIFRNIPVLVQMFLWYFVFPEVVPSALGDAIKQIPPPWASFFPALLCLGLYTAARIAEQVRAGIEALPKGQVEAANALGLSGYLTYRHVIVPQALRLIVPSLTSEVMGIYKNTSVALTIGLMELTAQARQISEATFQTFTAFGAATLIYLALALIAYQSMMLIDKALRIPGTVPVKDITAQQLTEEIQQSGTLPATMEVVK
;
A
#
# COMPACT_ATOMS: atom_id res chain seq x y z
N MET A 1 21.05 -9.77 25.94
CA MET A 1 19.76 -10.02 25.32
C MET A 1 19.91 -10.32 23.83
N PHE A 2 20.49 -9.46 23.02
CA PHE A 2 20.67 -9.71 21.57
C PHE A 2 22.00 -10.38 21.18
N GLY A 3 22.80 -10.88 22.13
CA GLY A 3 24.10 -11.51 21.87
C GLY A 3 24.02 -12.75 20.98
N VAL A 4 22.96 -13.54 21.14
CA VAL A 4 22.68 -14.73 20.31
C VAL A 4 22.64 -14.42 18.80
N LEU A 5 22.23 -13.22 18.39
CA LEU A 5 22.19 -12.85 16.97
C LEU A 5 23.59 -12.83 16.31
N PHE A 6 24.63 -12.70 17.11
CA PHE A 6 26.04 -12.68 16.65
C PHE A 6 26.74 -14.03 16.82
N GLU A 7 26.06 -15.03 17.40
CA GLU A 7 26.56 -16.40 17.45
C GLU A 7 26.56 -17.05 16.07
N GLN A 8 27.49 -17.97 15.85
CA GLN A 8 27.60 -18.70 14.60
C GLN A 8 26.65 -19.89 14.59
N THR A 9 26.01 -20.10 13.48
CA THR A 9 25.27 -21.32 13.16
C THR A 9 26.23 -22.46 12.86
N ALA A 10 25.72 -23.69 12.77
CA ALA A 10 26.50 -24.86 12.37
C ALA A 10 27.19 -24.69 11.01
N ASP A 11 26.63 -23.86 10.12
CA ASP A 11 27.14 -23.55 8.77
C ASP A 11 28.11 -22.36 8.77
N GLY A 12 28.52 -21.84 9.94
CA GLY A 12 29.46 -20.73 10.07
C GLY A 12 28.91 -19.33 9.77
N GLN A 13 27.62 -19.21 9.43
CA GLN A 13 26.93 -17.93 9.30
C GLN A 13 26.53 -17.42 10.69
N ARG A 14 26.21 -16.13 10.81
CA ARG A 14 25.62 -15.57 12.03
C ARG A 14 24.11 -15.49 11.89
N TYR A 15 23.40 -15.59 13.01
CA TYR A 15 21.93 -15.42 12.99
C TYR A 15 21.50 -14.02 12.50
N ILE A 16 22.31 -12.98 12.68
CA ILE A 16 22.06 -11.65 12.12
C ILE A 16 22.05 -11.66 10.59
N ASP A 17 22.88 -12.52 9.95
CA ASP A 17 22.93 -12.61 8.49
C ASP A 17 21.62 -13.20 7.93
N TRP A 18 20.97 -14.09 8.69
CA TRP A 18 19.63 -14.58 8.34
C TRP A 18 18.60 -13.46 8.39
N LEU A 19 18.60 -12.63 9.45
CA LEU A 19 17.69 -11.46 9.52
C LEU A 19 17.94 -10.49 8.38
N LEU A 20 19.20 -10.22 8.02
CA LEU A 20 19.54 -9.34 6.90
C LEU A 20 19.08 -9.91 5.56
N SER A 21 19.24 -11.22 5.35
CA SER A 21 18.70 -11.90 4.17
C SER A 21 17.18 -11.78 4.10
N GLY A 22 16.47 -12.04 5.23
CA GLY A 22 15.03 -11.88 5.32
C GLY A 22 14.56 -10.44 5.10
N LEU A 23 15.32 -9.46 5.62
CA LEU A 23 15.09 -8.05 5.35
C LEU A 23 15.18 -7.75 3.85
N GLY A 24 16.15 -8.33 3.15
CA GLY A 24 16.27 -8.19 1.69
C GLY A 24 15.02 -8.66 0.94
N TRP A 25 14.47 -9.84 1.31
CA TRP A 25 13.23 -10.34 0.72
C TRP A 25 12.01 -9.50 1.09
N THR A 26 11.91 -9.03 2.33
CA THR A 26 10.87 -8.09 2.77
C THR A 26 10.89 -6.81 1.94
N LEU A 27 12.07 -6.20 1.77
CA LEU A 27 12.24 -4.98 0.99
C LEU A 27 11.92 -5.18 -0.49
N ALA A 28 12.40 -6.27 -1.10
CA ALA A 28 12.12 -6.59 -2.49
C ALA A 28 10.62 -6.78 -2.72
N LEU A 29 9.96 -7.59 -1.87
CA LEU A 29 8.53 -7.85 -1.98
C LEU A 29 7.69 -6.57 -1.80
N ALA A 30 8.03 -5.74 -0.82
CA ALA A 30 7.34 -4.48 -0.58
C ALA A 30 7.57 -3.48 -1.73
N PHE A 31 8.81 -3.36 -2.23
CA PHE A 31 9.15 -2.43 -3.31
C PHE A 31 8.43 -2.79 -4.62
N PHE A 32 8.60 -4.01 -5.10
CA PHE A 32 7.95 -4.42 -6.35
C PHE A 32 6.43 -4.49 -6.21
N GLY A 33 5.94 -4.98 -5.05
CA GLY A 33 4.52 -5.01 -4.74
C GLY A 33 3.89 -3.62 -4.71
N TRP A 34 4.60 -2.61 -4.20
CA TRP A 34 4.15 -1.23 -4.20
C TRP A 34 3.97 -0.67 -5.60
N TRP A 35 4.93 -0.88 -6.51
CA TRP A 35 4.82 -0.37 -7.87
C TRP A 35 3.68 -1.02 -8.66
N ILE A 36 3.47 -2.33 -8.49
CA ILE A 36 2.31 -3.04 -9.05
C ILE A 36 1.02 -2.45 -8.45
N ALA A 37 0.97 -2.31 -7.12
CA ALA A 37 -0.20 -1.80 -6.41
C ALA A 37 -0.55 -0.37 -6.83
N PHE A 38 0.44 0.50 -6.93
CA PHE A 38 0.22 1.90 -7.31
C PHE A 38 -0.25 2.00 -8.76
N GLY A 39 0.42 1.33 -9.70
CA GLY A 39 0.07 1.35 -11.12
C GLY A 39 -1.35 0.83 -11.37
N ILE A 40 -1.67 -0.38 -10.88
CA ILE A 40 -3.00 -0.98 -11.03
C ILE A 40 -4.04 -0.17 -10.25
N GLY A 41 -3.72 0.26 -9.03
CA GLY A 41 -4.61 1.04 -8.18
C GLY A 41 -5.04 2.36 -8.81
N VAL A 42 -4.12 3.09 -9.44
CA VAL A 42 -4.45 4.32 -10.19
C VAL A 42 -5.36 4.00 -11.38
N ILE A 43 -5.02 2.99 -12.19
CA ILE A 43 -5.83 2.63 -13.37
C ILE A 43 -7.25 2.22 -12.95
N VAL A 44 -7.37 1.35 -11.95
CA VAL A 44 -8.67 0.88 -11.45
C VAL A 44 -9.45 2.01 -10.78
N GLY A 45 -8.79 2.85 -9.98
CA GLY A 45 -9.42 3.98 -9.30
C GLY A 45 -9.99 5.00 -10.29
N VAL A 46 -9.24 5.35 -11.33
CA VAL A 46 -9.73 6.17 -12.45
C VAL A 46 -10.88 5.45 -13.17
N GLY A 47 -10.72 4.15 -13.47
CA GLY A 47 -11.76 3.35 -14.13
C GLY A 47 -13.10 3.34 -13.41
N ARG A 48 -13.13 3.54 -12.08
CA ARG A 48 -14.37 3.66 -11.29
C ARG A 48 -15.10 4.99 -11.47
N THR A 49 -14.41 6.04 -11.93
CA THR A 49 -14.96 7.40 -12.05
C THR A 49 -15.31 7.78 -13.48
N VAL A 50 -14.88 6.99 -14.48
CA VAL A 50 -15.22 7.27 -15.88
C VAL A 50 -16.69 6.97 -16.19
N GLN A 51 -17.25 7.66 -17.19
CA GLN A 51 -18.66 7.52 -17.59
C GLN A 51 -19.02 6.16 -18.21
N ASN A 52 -18.01 5.40 -18.67
CA ASN A 52 -18.25 4.09 -19.29
C ASN A 52 -18.63 3.06 -18.21
N ARG A 53 -19.90 2.65 -18.21
CA ARG A 53 -20.47 1.72 -17.23
C ARG A 53 -19.75 0.37 -17.18
N PHE A 54 -19.28 -0.15 -18.32
CA PHE A 54 -18.59 -1.45 -18.36
C PHE A 54 -17.30 -1.40 -17.56
N PHE A 55 -16.43 -0.42 -17.81
CA PHE A 55 -15.18 -0.27 -17.06
C PHE A 55 -15.43 0.06 -15.59
N SER A 56 -16.41 0.87 -15.29
CA SER A 56 -16.76 1.22 -13.90
C SER A 56 -17.25 0.00 -13.11
N ILE A 57 -18.06 -0.88 -13.73
CA ILE A 57 -18.55 -2.12 -13.07
C ILE A 57 -17.38 -3.10 -12.83
N LEU A 58 -16.53 -3.34 -13.83
CA LEU A 58 -15.37 -4.22 -13.68
C LEU A 58 -14.40 -3.73 -12.59
N ALA A 59 -14.10 -2.42 -12.59
CA ALA A 59 -13.25 -1.81 -11.58
C ALA A 59 -13.86 -1.90 -10.17
N ARG A 60 -15.18 -1.74 -10.05
CA ARG A 60 -15.90 -1.91 -8.78
C ARG A 60 -15.83 -3.35 -8.30
N LEU A 61 -16.13 -4.31 -9.17
CA LEU A 61 -16.09 -5.74 -8.84
C LEU A 61 -14.71 -6.16 -8.34
N TYR A 62 -13.65 -5.72 -9.03
CA TYR A 62 -12.28 -5.97 -8.61
C TYR A 62 -12.04 -5.45 -7.18
N VAL A 63 -12.38 -4.20 -6.91
CA VAL A 63 -12.16 -3.58 -5.59
C VAL A 63 -12.96 -4.30 -4.50
N GLU A 64 -14.23 -4.64 -4.76
CA GLU A 64 -15.07 -5.36 -3.80
C GLU A 64 -14.52 -6.74 -3.48
N ILE A 65 -14.05 -7.49 -4.47
CA ILE A 65 -13.45 -8.82 -4.26
C ILE A 65 -12.18 -8.71 -3.43
N PHE A 66 -11.21 -7.91 -3.88
CA PHE A 66 -9.88 -7.89 -3.26
C PHE A 66 -9.86 -7.22 -1.89
N ARG A 67 -10.77 -6.30 -1.59
CA ARG A 67 -10.87 -5.68 -0.25
C ARG A 67 -11.57 -6.54 0.79
N ASN A 68 -12.51 -7.37 0.38
CA ASN A 68 -13.34 -8.14 1.30
C ASN A 68 -12.76 -9.54 1.61
N ILE A 69 -11.82 -10.03 0.81
CA ILE A 69 -11.13 -11.29 1.08
C ILE A 69 -9.89 -11.01 1.94
N PRO A 70 -9.69 -11.71 3.08
CA PRO A 70 -8.49 -11.56 3.89
C PRO A 70 -7.21 -11.82 3.09
N VAL A 71 -6.17 -11.01 3.29
CA VAL A 71 -4.91 -11.13 2.54
C VAL A 71 -4.26 -12.51 2.66
N LEU A 72 -4.36 -13.15 3.82
CA LEU A 72 -3.88 -14.52 4.04
C LEU A 72 -4.57 -15.53 3.12
N VAL A 73 -5.90 -15.43 2.98
CA VAL A 73 -6.67 -16.30 2.09
C VAL A 73 -6.27 -16.06 0.64
N GLN A 74 -6.10 -14.80 0.24
CA GLN A 74 -5.61 -14.46 -1.10
C GLN A 74 -4.20 -15.03 -1.34
N MET A 75 -3.31 -15.00 -0.34
CA MET A 75 -1.97 -15.58 -0.42
C MET A 75 -2.04 -17.06 -0.78
N PHE A 76 -2.92 -17.82 -0.11
CA PHE A 76 -3.12 -19.25 -0.40
C PHE A 76 -3.76 -19.48 -1.76
N LEU A 77 -4.70 -18.63 -2.19
CA LEU A 77 -5.30 -18.71 -3.52
C LEU A 77 -4.24 -18.57 -4.62
N TRP A 78 -3.35 -17.57 -4.50
CA TRP A 78 -2.30 -17.34 -5.49
C TRP A 78 -1.24 -18.44 -5.51
N TYR A 79 -0.92 -19.02 -4.35
CA TYR A 79 0.13 -20.02 -4.23
C TYR A 79 -0.37 -21.44 -4.55
N PHE A 80 -1.50 -21.86 -3.98
CA PHE A 80 -1.98 -23.23 -4.09
C PHE A 80 -3.05 -23.42 -5.17
N VAL A 81 -3.96 -22.46 -5.34
CA VAL A 81 -5.12 -22.65 -6.20
C VAL A 81 -4.87 -22.14 -7.62
N PHE A 82 -4.21 -21.01 -7.78
CA PHE A 82 -3.97 -20.42 -9.09
C PHE A 82 -3.26 -21.37 -10.07
N PRO A 83 -2.19 -22.11 -9.69
CA PRO A 83 -1.56 -23.08 -10.58
C PRO A 83 -2.46 -24.25 -11.01
N GLU A 84 -3.53 -24.55 -10.24
CA GLU A 84 -4.46 -25.64 -10.54
C GLU A 84 -5.60 -25.22 -11.49
N VAL A 85 -5.93 -23.93 -11.54
CA VAL A 85 -7.05 -23.41 -12.35
C VAL A 85 -6.63 -22.85 -13.70
N VAL A 86 -5.33 -22.56 -13.89
CA VAL A 86 -4.80 -22.15 -15.20
C VAL A 86 -4.58 -23.37 -16.11
N PRO A 87 -4.40 -23.19 -17.45
CA PRO A 87 -4.09 -24.29 -18.34
C PRO A 87 -2.90 -25.12 -17.84
N SER A 88 -2.98 -26.45 -17.93
CA SER A 88 -2.03 -27.40 -17.33
C SER A 88 -0.54 -27.06 -17.64
N ALA A 89 -0.24 -26.72 -18.90
CA ALA A 89 1.11 -26.35 -19.29
C ALA A 89 1.66 -25.13 -18.50
N LEU A 90 0.81 -24.15 -18.20
CA LEU A 90 1.20 -22.99 -17.39
C LEU A 90 1.27 -23.35 -15.90
N GLY A 91 0.30 -24.14 -15.41
CA GLY A 91 0.28 -24.59 -14.03
C GLY A 91 1.52 -25.41 -13.66
N ASP A 92 1.91 -26.34 -14.55
CA ASP A 92 3.10 -27.17 -14.37
C ASP A 92 4.39 -26.33 -14.42
N ALA A 93 4.46 -25.35 -15.32
CA ALA A 93 5.58 -24.43 -15.37
C ALA A 93 5.71 -23.59 -14.07
N ILE A 94 4.60 -23.13 -13.50
CA ILE A 94 4.59 -22.39 -12.22
C ILE A 94 5.08 -23.29 -11.09
N LYS A 95 4.61 -24.55 -11.02
CA LYS A 95 4.99 -25.52 -9.98
C LYS A 95 6.48 -25.92 -10.05
N GLN A 96 7.12 -25.80 -11.21
CA GLN A 96 8.53 -26.12 -11.42
C GLN A 96 9.47 -24.94 -11.09
N ILE A 97 8.94 -23.75 -10.75
CA ILE A 97 9.77 -22.61 -10.34
C ILE A 97 10.51 -22.99 -9.04
N PRO A 98 11.86 -22.86 -9.01
CA PRO A 98 12.60 -23.21 -7.80
C PRO A 98 12.42 -22.16 -6.69
N PRO A 99 12.57 -22.57 -5.41
CA PRO A 99 12.68 -21.62 -4.31
C PRO A 99 13.88 -20.66 -4.50
N PRO A 100 13.82 -19.40 -4.04
CA PRO A 100 12.70 -18.78 -3.32
C PRO A 100 11.63 -18.19 -4.25
N TRP A 101 11.80 -18.24 -5.56
CA TRP A 101 10.93 -17.62 -6.56
C TRP A 101 9.53 -18.22 -6.59
N ALA A 102 9.41 -19.52 -6.31
CA ALA A 102 8.14 -20.22 -6.19
C ALA A 102 7.18 -19.56 -5.20
N SER A 103 7.69 -19.01 -4.10
CA SER A 103 6.90 -18.29 -3.09
C SER A 103 6.87 -16.78 -3.35
N PHE A 104 7.94 -16.22 -3.93
CA PHE A 104 8.06 -14.79 -4.16
C PHE A 104 7.01 -14.26 -5.16
N PHE A 105 6.84 -14.90 -6.31
CA PHE A 105 5.91 -14.42 -7.33
C PHE A 105 4.44 -14.45 -6.89
N PRO A 106 3.91 -15.54 -6.28
CA PRO A 106 2.56 -15.53 -5.74
C PRO A 106 2.37 -14.47 -4.63
N ALA A 107 3.37 -14.29 -3.76
CA ALA A 107 3.33 -13.25 -2.73
C ALA A 107 3.30 -11.85 -3.35
N LEU A 108 4.11 -11.61 -4.38
CA LEU A 108 4.17 -10.35 -5.11
C LEU A 108 2.82 -10.01 -5.76
N LEU A 109 2.21 -10.97 -6.45
CA LEU A 109 0.89 -10.79 -7.05
C LEU A 109 -0.18 -10.55 -6.00
N CYS A 110 -0.19 -11.34 -4.94
CA CYS A 110 -1.14 -11.19 -3.84
C CYS A 110 -1.08 -9.79 -3.22
N LEU A 111 0.10 -9.36 -2.76
CA LEU A 111 0.26 -8.07 -2.10
C LEU A 111 0.05 -6.91 -3.06
N GLY A 112 0.52 -7.04 -4.30
CA GLY A 112 0.32 -6.04 -5.35
C GLY A 112 -1.16 -5.80 -5.64
N LEU A 113 -1.93 -6.86 -5.89
CA LEU A 113 -3.35 -6.77 -6.23
C LEU A 113 -4.21 -6.38 -5.01
N TYR A 114 -3.93 -6.94 -3.84
CA TYR A 114 -4.62 -6.58 -2.61
C TYR A 114 -4.47 -5.09 -2.28
N THR A 115 -3.24 -4.58 -2.32
CA THR A 115 -2.95 -3.16 -2.03
C THR A 115 -3.48 -2.25 -3.15
N ALA A 116 -3.46 -2.70 -4.42
CA ALA A 116 -4.03 -1.96 -5.55
C ALA A 116 -5.53 -1.66 -5.37
N ALA A 117 -6.30 -2.61 -4.83
CA ALA A 117 -7.71 -2.40 -4.56
C ALA A 117 -7.94 -1.30 -3.50
N ARG A 118 -7.06 -1.19 -2.51
CA ARG A 118 -7.10 -0.16 -1.47
C ARG A 118 -6.71 1.21 -2.04
N ILE A 119 -5.64 1.26 -2.85
CA ILE A 119 -5.21 2.48 -3.55
C ILE A 119 -6.29 2.94 -4.53
N ALA A 120 -6.95 2.03 -5.25
CA ALA A 120 -8.02 2.38 -6.18
C ALA A 120 -9.18 3.12 -5.49
N GLU A 121 -9.54 2.73 -4.27
CA GLU A 121 -10.54 3.43 -3.49
C GLU A 121 -10.10 4.84 -3.08
N GLN A 122 -8.82 4.99 -2.70
CA GLN A 122 -8.27 6.30 -2.36
C GLN A 122 -8.20 7.22 -3.59
N VAL A 123 -7.80 6.67 -4.75
CA VAL A 123 -7.79 7.43 -6.02
C VAL A 123 -9.19 7.89 -6.40
N ARG A 124 -10.20 7.00 -6.29
CA ARG A 124 -11.59 7.35 -6.52
C ARG A 124 -12.03 8.49 -5.59
N ALA A 125 -11.80 8.33 -4.29
CA ALA A 125 -12.14 9.35 -3.30
C ALA A 125 -11.44 10.69 -3.57
N GLY A 126 -10.16 10.65 -3.97
CA GLY A 126 -9.41 11.84 -4.34
C GLY A 126 -9.97 12.54 -5.58
N ILE A 127 -10.41 11.80 -6.59
CA ILE A 127 -11.05 12.36 -7.78
C ILE A 127 -12.41 12.99 -7.43
N GLU A 128 -13.23 12.31 -6.63
CA GLU A 128 -14.55 12.79 -6.21
C GLU A 128 -14.50 14.00 -5.26
N ALA A 129 -13.39 14.19 -4.55
CA ALA A 129 -13.16 15.35 -3.69
C ALA A 129 -12.79 16.64 -4.46
N LEU A 130 -12.44 16.54 -5.74
CA LEU A 130 -12.10 17.71 -6.53
C LEU A 130 -13.35 18.53 -6.87
N PRO A 131 -13.27 19.89 -6.86
CA PRO A 131 -14.36 20.76 -7.27
C PRO A 131 -14.83 20.47 -8.69
N LYS A 132 -16.16 20.35 -8.90
CA LYS A 132 -16.75 20.08 -10.22
C LYS A 132 -16.37 21.12 -11.28
N GLY A 133 -16.16 22.37 -10.88
CA GLY A 133 -15.69 23.44 -11.76
C GLY A 133 -14.38 23.16 -12.50
N GLN A 134 -13.54 22.24 -12.00
CA GLN A 134 -12.30 21.82 -12.70
C GLN A 134 -12.62 21.09 -14.02
N VAL A 135 -13.62 20.21 -13.99
CA VAL A 135 -14.10 19.50 -15.19
C VAL A 135 -14.79 20.47 -16.14
N GLU A 136 -15.62 21.36 -15.61
CA GLU A 136 -16.34 22.38 -16.42
C GLU A 136 -15.38 23.34 -17.10
N ALA A 137 -14.37 23.83 -16.39
CA ALA A 137 -13.33 24.70 -16.96
C ALA A 137 -12.51 23.98 -18.05
N ALA A 138 -12.14 22.71 -17.82
CA ALA A 138 -11.43 21.92 -18.82
C ALA A 138 -12.28 21.72 -20.10
N ASN A 139 -13.58 21.46 -19.95
CA ASN A 139 -14.52 21.34 -21.06
C ASN A 139 -14.68 22.68 -21.81
N ALA A 140 -14.76 23.82 -21.12
CA ALA A 140 -14.83 25.16 -21.72
C ALA A 140 -13.58 25.50 -22.54
N LEU A 141 -12.40 24.93 -22.16
CA LEU A 141 -11.14 25.02 -22.92
C LEU A 141 -11.07 24.02 -24.10
N GLY A 142 -12.12 23.23 -24.34
CA GLY A 142 -12.17 22.26 -25.44
C GLY A 142 -11.36 20.98 -25.19
N LEU A 143 -10.98 20.69 -23.95
CA LEU A 143 -10.27 19.47 -23.64
C LEU A 143 -11.22 18.26 -23.74
N SER A 144 -10.76 17.20 -24.42
CA SER A 144 -11.47 15.92 -24.40
C SER A 144 -11.46 15.30 -23.00
N GLY A 145 -12.42 14.43 -22.70
CA GLY A 145 -12.49 13.75 -21.39
C GLY A 145 -11.18 13.06 -21.00
N TYR A 146 -10.50 12.40 -21.96
CA TYR A 146 -9.19 11.79 -21.71
C TYR A 146 -8.12 12.83 -21.31
N LEU A 147 -8.05 13.95 -22.02
CA LEU A 147 -7.08 15.03 -21.72
C LEU A 147 -7.41 15.70 -20.38
N THR A 148 -8.69 15.89 -20.08
CA THR A 148 -9.16 16.40 -18.78
C THR A 148 -8.70 15.50 -17.65
N TYR A 149 -8.91 14.17 -17.75
CA TYR A 149 -8.43 13.24 -16.73
C TYR A 149 -6.90 13.23 -16.61
N ARG A 150 -6.19 13.13 -17.75
CA ARG A 150 -4.74 13.00 -17.76
C ARG A 150 -3.99 14.24 -17.23
N HIS A 151 -4.45 15.45 -17.58
CA HIS A 151 -3.70 16.68 -17.29
C HIS A 151 -4.28 17.51 -16.14
N VAL A 152 -5.56 17.31 -15.80
CA VAL A 152 -6.23 18.13 -14.78
C VAL A 152 -6.60 17.29 -13.56
N ILE A 153 -7.42 16.26 -13.74
CA ILE A 153 -8.05 15.55 -12.63
C ILE A 153 -7.08 14.61 -11.90
N VAL A 154 -6.45 13.67 -12.63
CA VAL A 154 -5.59 12.65 -12.02
C VAL A 154 -4.38 13.27 -11.32
N PRO A 155 -3.63 14.23 -11.89
CA PRO A 155 -2.51 14.83 -11.18
C PRO A 155 -2.90 15.55 -9.89
N GLN A 156 -4.06 16.20 -9.87
CA GLN A 156 -4.56 16.86 -8.64
C GLN A 156 -5.02 15.85 -7.61
N ALA A 157 -5.80 14.83 -8.03
CA ALA A 157 -6.27 13.78 -7.14
C ALA A 157 -5.11 13.01 -6.49
N LEU A 158 -4.08 12.66 -7.27
CA LEU A 158 -2.90 11.96 -6.74
C LEU A 158 -2.17 12.78 -5.67
N ARG A 159 -2.03 14.09 -5.85
CA ARG A 159 -1.45 14.97 -4.82
C ARG A 159 -2.30 15.02 -3.56
N LEU A 160 -3.61 15.06 -3.71
CA LEU A 160 -4.55 15.12 -2.59
C LEU A 160 -4.50 13.85 -1.72
N ILE A 161 -4.27 12.67 -2.32
CA ILE A 161 -4.28 11.40 -1.61
C ILE A 161 -2.91 10.98 -1.06
N VAL A 162 -1.82 11.74 -1.27
CA VAL A 162 -0.48 11.38 -0.76
C VAL A 162 -0.49 11.09 0.75
N PRO A 163 -1.17 11.87 1.60
CA PRO A 163 -1.23 11.56 3.03
C PRO A 163 -1.88 10.19 3.32
N SER A 164 -2.94 9.83 2.60
CA SER A 164 -3.62 8.54 2.78
C SER A 164 -2.79 7.37 2.22
N LEU A 165 -2.02 7.58 1.13
CA LEU A 165 -1.11 6.58 0.58
C LEU A 165 -0.01 6.18 1.57
N THR A 166 0.34 7.05 2.53
CA THR A 166 1.32 6.73 3.58
C THR A 166 0.94 5.47 4.34
N SER A 167 -0.33 5.31 4.69
CA SER A 167 -0.83 4.13 5.39
C SER A 167 -0.72 2.86 4.54
N GLU A 168 -0.87 2.96 3.22
CA GLU A 168 -0.73 1.82 2.32
C GLU A 168 0.74 1.42 2.13
N VAL A 169 1.66 2.40 2.03
CA VAL A 169 3.11 2.12 1.98
C VAL A 169 3.55 1.41 3.27
N MET A 170 3.14 1.91 4.43
CA MET A 170 3.44 1.23 5.70
C MET A 170 2.77 -0.15 5.80
N GLY A 171 1.57 -0.27 5.27
CA GLY A 171 0.77 -1.50 5.24
C GLY A 171 1.43 -2.61 4.43
N ILE A 172 1.98 -2.30 3.25
CA ILE A 172 2.59 -3.31 2.40
C ILE A 172 3.81 -3.95 3.07
N TYR A 173 4.66 -3.17 3.77
CA TYR A 173 5.78 -3.72 4.55
C TYR A 173 5.32 -4.71 5.62
N LYS A 174 4.27 -4.38 6.36
CA LYS A 174 3.72 -5.26 7.40
C LYS A 174 3.12 -6.53 6.80
N ASN A 175 2.44 -6.41 5.67
CA ASN A 175 1.78 -7.52 5.00
C ASN A 175 2.76 -8.50 4.34
N THR A 176 4.04 -8.11 4.12
CA THR A 176 5.05 -9.08 3.65
C THR A 176 5.21 -10.26 4.59
N SER A 177 5.00 -10.07 5.90
CA SER A 177 5.07 -11.15 6.90
C SER A 177 4.10 -12.29 6.64
N VAL A 178 2.99 -12.05 5.92
CA VAL A 178 2.05 -13.10 5.54
C VAL A 178 2.68 -14.12 4.59
N ALA A 179 3.71 -13.74 3.81
CA ALA A 179 4.39 -14.61 2.87
C ALA A 179 5.19 -15.76 3.55
N LEU A 180 5.46 -15.65 4.85
CA LEU A 180 5.94 -16.77 5.68
C LEU A 180 5.05 -18.01 5.51
N THR A 181 3.74 -17.84 5.38
CA THR A 181 2.76 -18.96 5.33
C THR A 181 2.86 -19.81 4.06
N ILE A 182 3.50 -19.28 3.02
CA ILE A 182 3.78 -19.98 1.76
C ILE A 182 5.28 -20.27 1.58
N GLY A 183 6.07 -20.17 2.65
CA GLY A 183 7.47 -20.57 2.69
C GLY A 183 8.47 -19.54 2.14
N LEU A 184 8.09 -18.27 1.97
CA LEU A 184 9.06 -17.22 1.66
C LEU A 184 9.86 -16.87 2.91
N MET A 185 11.19 -16.95 2.80
CA MET A 185 12.14 -16.67 3.89
C MET A 185 12.37 -15.16 4.05
N GLU A 186 11.29 -14.41 4.27
CA GLU A 186 11.30 -12.99 4.60
C GLU A 186 11.64 -12.78 6.09
N LEU A 187 11.66 -11.55 6.56
CA LEU A 187 12.14 -11.20 7.90
C LEU A 187 11.46 -11.96 9.04
N THR A 188 10.13 -12.18 8.99
CA THR A 188 9.41 -12.93 10.03
C THR A 188 9.73 -14.41 9.97
N ALA A 189 9.87 -14.98 8.77
CA ALA A 189 10.27 -16.37 8.58
C ALA A 189 11.67 -16.63 9.11
N GLN A 190 12.61 -15.72 8.90
CA GLN A 190 13.96 -15.80 9.44
C GLN A 190 13.96 -15.69 10.98
N ALA A 191 13.17 -14.79 11.54
CA ALA A 191 13.03 -14.70 13.00
C ALA A 191 12.45 -15.98 13.59
N ARG A 192 11.48 -16.60 12.93
CA ARG A 192 10.93 -17.90 13.32
C ARG A 192 12.00 -18.98 13.29
N GLN A 193 12.79 -19.08 12.22
CA GLN A 193 13.86 -20.05 12.09
C GLN A 193 14.92 -19.88 13.19
N ILE A 194 15.30 -18.64 13.52
CA ILE A 194 16.23 -18.34 14.63
C ILE A 194 15.61 -18.78 15.96
N SER A 195 14.32 -18.49 16.18
CA SER A 195 13.60 -18.91 17.39
C SER A 195 13.60 -20.43 17.55
N GLU A 196 13.37 -21.17 16.47
CA GLU A 196 13.37 -22.64 16.46
C GLU A 196 14.78 -23.21 16.70
N ALA A 197 15.83 -22.58 16.15
CA ALA A 197 17.21 -23.03 16.31
C ALA A 197 17.81 -22.73 17.69
N THR A 198 17.42 -21.61 18.31
CA THR A 198 18.03 -21.12 19.55
C THR A 198 17.14 -21.22 20.79
N PHE A 199 15.86 -21.52 20.61
CA PHE A 199 14.81 -21.44 21.64
C PHE A 199 14.69 -20.06 22.29
N GLN A 200 15.23 -19.01 21.65
CA GLN A 200 15.18 -17.62 22.13
C GLN A 200 14.13 -16.78 21.37
N THR A 201 12.88 -17.16 21.50
CA THR A 201 11.74 -16.55 20.79
C THR A 201 11.67 -15.02 20.99
N PHE A 202 11.86 -14.55 22.23
CA PHE A 202 11.81 -13.12 22.53
C PHE A 202 12.92 -12.33 21.80
N THR A 203 14.13 -12.87 21.74
CA THR A 203 15.26 -12.23 21.05
C THR A 203 15.03 -12.17 19.54
N ALA A 204 14.62 -13.29 18.94
CA ALA A 204 14.42 -13.41 17.50
C ALA A 204 13.28 -12.49 17.00
N PHE A 205 12.09 -12.64 17.56
CA PHE A 205 10.94 -11.81 17.16
C PHE A 205 11.05 -10.37 17.65
N GLY A 206 11.72 -10.11 18.77
CA GLY A 206 12.02 -8.76 19.22
C GLY A 206 12.90 -8.00 18.23
N ALA A 207 13.95 -8.65 17.72
CA ALA A 207 14.81 -8.07 16.69
C ALA A 207 14.03 -7.79 15.39
N ALA A 208 13.25 -8.75 14.89
CA ALA A 208 12.42 -8.56 13.72
C ALA A 208 11.40 -7.41 13.91
N THR A 209 10.78 -7.32 15.08
CA THR A 209 9.85 -6.23 15.41
C THR A 209 10.51 -4.86 15.35
N LEU A 210 11.73 -4.73 15.90
CA LEU A 210 12.48 -3.48 15.83
C LEU A 210 12.84 -3.10 14.38
N ILE A 211 13.21 -4.08 13.57
CA ILE A 211 13.48 -3.86 12.14
C ILE A 211 12.21 -3.41 11.40
N TYR A 212 11.06 -4.08 11.61
CA TYR A 212 9.78 -3.65 11.02
C TYR A 212 9.37 -2.26 11.48
N LEU A 213 9.58 -1.92 12.75
CA LEU A 213 9.32 -0.57 13.26
C LEU A 213 10.19 0.46 12.56
N ALA A 214 11.50 0.19 12.42
CA ALA A 214 12.41 1.06 11.70
C ALA A 214 11.97 1.25 10.23
N LEU A 215 11.60 0.17 9.51
CA LEU A 215 11.08 0.24 8.15
C LEU A 215 9.81 1.09 8.07
N ALA A 216 8.87 0.91 9.01
CA ALA A 216 7.64 1.70 9.05
C ALA A 216 7.92 3.19 9.28
N LEU A 217 8.85 3.52 10.17
CA LEU A 217 9.26 4.91 10.42
C LEU A 217 9.97 5.54 9.21
N ILE A 218 10.86 4.80 8.54
CA ILE A 218 11.52 5.26 7.30
C ILE A 218 10.48 5.50 6.21
N ALA A 219 9.56 4.57 6.00
CA ALA A 219 8.48 4.71 5.04
C ALA A 219 7.59 5.94 5.35
N TYR A 220 7.22 6.14 6.60
CA TYR A 220 6.46 7.31 7.05
C TYR A 220 7.19 8.61 6.76
N GLN A 221 8.48 8.72 7.14
CA GLN A 221 9.28 9.92 6.91
C GLN A 221 9.45 10.21 5.41
N SER A 222 9.70 9.18 4.60
CA SER A 222 9.81 9.32 3.15
C SER A 222 8.52 9.85 2.55
N MET A 223 7.37 9.33 2.96
CA MET A 223 6.06 9.78 2.48
C MET A 223 5.74 11.21 2.95
N MET A 224 6.12 11.59 4.17
CA MET A 224 6.00 12.98 4.64
C MET A 224 6.82 13.96 3.78
N LEU A 225 8.03 13.57 3.36
CA LEU A 225 8.84 14.40 2.47
C LEU A 225 8.19 14.55 1.09
N ILE A 226 7.65 13.46 0.55
CA ILE A 226 6.89 13.48 -0.71
C ILE A 226 5.66 14.37 -0.58
N ASP A 227 4.88 14.25 0.50
CA ASP A 227 3.71 15.09 0.73
C ASP A 227 4.08 16.58 0.76
N LYS A 228 5.13 16.96 1.51
CA LYS A 228 5.62 18.35 1.55
C LYS A 228 6.04 18.87 0.17
N ALA A 229 6.71 18.03 -0.63
CA ALA A 229 7.16 18.40 -1.97
C ALA A 229 6.01 18.58 -2.99
N LEU A 230 4.90 17.84 -2.80
CA LEU A 230 3.77 17.83 -3.72
C LEU A 230 2.60 18.73 -3.30
N ARG A 231 2.65 19.33 -2.10
CA ARG A 231 1.59 20.24 -1.62
C ARG A 231 1.38 21.41 -2.57
N ILE A 232 0.11 21.66 -2.90
CA ILE A 232 -0.29 22.82 -3.68
C ILE A 232 -0.47 23.99 -2.71
N PRO A 233 0.24 25.14 -2.87
CA PRO A 233 -0.01 26.32 -2.05
C PRO A 233 -1.48 26.77 -2.18
N GLY A 234 -2.14 26.99 -1.05
CA GLY A 234 -3.55 27.44 -1.02
C GLY A 234 -4.60 26.35 -0.79
N THR A 235 -4.24 25.06 -0.82
CA THR A 235 -5.09 23.99 -0.30
C THR A 235 -4.75 23.79 1.19
N VAL A 236 -5.44 24.52 2.06
CA VAL A 236 -5.30 24.31 3.51
C VAL A 236 -6.00 22.98 3.86
N PRO A 237 -5.30 22.01 4.48
CA PRO A 237 -5.99 20.89 5.09
C PRO A 237 -6.91 21.44 6.17
N VAL A 238 -8.18 21.05 6.16
CA VAL A 238 -9.19 21.42 7.18
C VAL A 238 -8.75 21.05 8.62
N LYS A 239 -7.61 20.43 8.80
CA LYS A 239 -7.11 19.89 10.07
C LYS A 239 -6.28 20.87 10.91
N ASP A 240 -5.93 22.05 10.41
CA ASP A 240 -5.06 23.01 11.12
C ASP A 240 -5.82 24.28 11.62
N ILE A 241 -7.14 24.32 11.52
CA ILE A 241 -7.89 25.29 12.30
C ILE A 241 -7.99 24.70 13.71
N THR A 242 -7.01 25.06 14.55
CA THR A 242 -7.03 24.68 15.97
C THR A 242 -8.32 25.19 16.57
N ALA A 243 -8.94 24.42 17.48
CA ALA A 243 -10.17 24.86 18.19
C ALA A 243 -10.03 26.29 18.78
N GLN A 244 -8.81 26.72 19.06
CA GLN A 244 -8.46 28.08 19.48
C GLN A 244 -8.69 29.12 18.36
N GLN A 245 -8.29 28.85 17.12
CA GLN A 245 -8.50 29.79 16.00
C GLN A 245 -9.98 29.90 15.65
N LEU A 246 -10.75 28.81 15.71
CA LEU A 246 -12.21 28.81 15.58
C LEU A 246 -12.86 29.64 16.68
N THR A 247 -12.37 29.53 17.90
CA THR A 247 -12.90 30.30 19.04
C THR A 247 -12.56 31.79 18.90
N GLU A 248 -11.38 32.12 18.41
CA GLU A 248 -10.96 33.51 18.16
C GLU A 248 -11.73 34.14 16.99
N GLU A 249 -11.99 33.41 15.89
CA GLU A 249 -12.82 33.89 14.79
C GLU A 249 -14.30 34.09 15.19
N ILE A 250 -14.83 33.17 15.97
CA ILE A 250 -16.21 33.31 16.50
C ILE A 250 -16.31 34.52 17.47
N GLN A 251 -15.29 34.75 18.29
CA GLN A 251 -15.26 35.91 19.18
C GLN A 251 -15.06 37.25 18.43
N GLN A 252 -14.32 37.26 17.31
CA GLN A 252 -14.08 38.49 16.54
C GLN A 252 -15.21 38.80 15.55
N SER A 253 -15.86 37.81 14.96
CA SER A 253 -16.88 37.99 13.91
C SER A 253 -18.32 37.99 14.44
N GLY A 254 -18.54 37.44 15.62
CA GLY A 254 -19.90 37.27 16.18
C GLY A 254 -20.82 36.34 15.40
N THR A 255 -20.27 35.69 14.34
CA THR A 255 -21.03 34.79 13.45
C THR A 255 -20.25 33.47 13.26
N LEU A 256 -20.96 32.35 13.09
CA LEU A 256 -20.37 31.06 12.75
C LEU A 256 -19.69 31.17 11.37
N PRO A 257 -18.43 30.70 11.21
CA PRO A 257 -17.76 30.73 9.92
C PRO A 257 -18.54 29.91 8.88
N ALA A 258 -18.59 30.40 7.65
CA ALA A 258 -19.34 29.82 6.52
C ALA A 258 -19.00 28.34 6.21
N THR A 259 -17.89 27.84 6.74
CA THR A 259 -17.46 26.44 6.64
C THR A 259 -18.32 25.46 7.47
N MET A 260 -19.11 25.93 8.43
CA MET A 260 -20.02 25.08 9.22
C MET A 260 -21.47 25.04 8.69
N GLU A 261 -21.85 25.93 7.77
CA GLU A 261 -23.17 25.90 7.13
C GLU A 261 -23.36 24.78 6.10
N VAL A 262 -22.26 24.14 5.68
CA VAL A 262 -22.28 23.09 4.63
C VAL A 262 -22.49 21.68 5.19
N VAL A 263 -22.60 21.51 6.52
CA VAL A 263 -22.80 20.20 7.18
C VAL A 263 -24.23 20.09 7.78
N LYS A 264 -25.22 20.50 7.01
CA LYS A 264 -26.61 20.11 7.26
C LYS A 264 -27.16 19.27 6.12
#